data_f7403860cc4a5e7299ff54b5a6dde756
#
_entry.id   f7403860cc4a5e7299ff54b5a6dde756
#
_cell.length_a   1.000
_cell.length_b   1.000
_cell.length_c   1.000
_cell.angle_alpha   90.00
_cell.angle_beta   90.00
_cell.angle_gamma   90.00
#
_symmetry.space_group_name_H-M   'P 1'
#
loop_
_entity.id
_entity.type
_entity.pdbx_description
1 polymer ?
#
loop_
_entity_poly.entity_id
_entity_poly.type
_entity_poly.pdbx_seq_one_letter_code
_entity_poly.pdbx_strand_id
1 'polypeptide(L)'
;MAVYHHALVLINSSQDGVPLLQHAARMAEENGMRITIAHISTDYRALNYVSDSLRDDRVSQEVIQAKALLNELACTVSLPVDTLSLVTTRRFEDVETCVRQRQNDLIIAGHHNRLLGVLSSHSLEYINHLTVDVLIKHLP
;
A
#
# COMPACT_ATOMS: atom_id res chain seq x y z
N MET A 1 -15.57 -21.05 2.36
CA MET A 1 -14.29 -21.18 1.66
C MET A 1 -13.74 -19.83 1.31
N ALA A 2 -12.52 -19.52 1.68
CA ALA A 2 -11.93 -18.21 1.40
C ALA A 2 -11.55 -18.11 -0.09
N VAL A 3 -12.01 -17.05 -0.75
CA VAL A 3 -11.60 -16.73 -2.12
C VAL A 3 -10.17 -16.22 -2.12
N TYR A 4 -9.83 -15.37 -1.15
CA TYR A 4 -8.50 -14.84 -0.97
C TYR A 4 -7.99 -15.18 0.42
N HIS A 5 -6.67 -15.36 0.55
CA HIS A 5 -6.03 -15.77 1.80
C HIS A 5 -5.22 -14.65 2.45
N HIS A 6 -4.64 -13.76 1.66
CA HIS A 6 -3.78 -12.71 2.18
C HIS A 6 -3.80 -11.49 1.25
N ALA A 7 -4.42 -10.41 1.72
CA ALA A 7 -4.49 -9.16 0.97
C ALA A 7 -3.33 -8.23 1.34
N LEU A 8 -2.81 -7.53 0.34
CA LEU A 8 -1.90 -6.40 0.51
C LEU A 8 -2.67 -5.13 0.22
N VAL A 9 -2.87 -4.29 1.23
CA VAL A 9 -3.62 -3.03 1.10
C VAL A 9 -2.64 -1.88 0.97
N LEU A 10 -2.70 -1.17 -0.15
CA LEU A 10 -1.79 -0.07 -0.45
C LEU A 10 -2.34 1.25 0.09
N ILE A 11 -1.62 1.85 1.03
CA ILE A 11 -2.03 3.04 1.75
C ILE A 11 -1.17 4.23 1.31
N ASN A 12 -1.78 5.33 0.90
CA ASN A 12 -1.07 6.57 0.57
C ASN A 12 -1.12 7.58 1.71
N SER A 13 -2.26 7.66 2.40
CA SER A 13 -2.47 8.63 3.48
C SER A 13 -3.47 8.08 4.49
N SER A 14 -3.64 8.76 5.61
CA SER A 14 -4.66 8.38 6.59
C SER A 14 -6.08 8.53 6.03
N GLN A 15 -6.31 9.52 5.16
CA GLN A 15 -7.62 9.73 4.55
C GLN A 15 -8.03 8.57 3.66
N ASP A 16 -7.10 8.05 2.88
CA ASP A 16 -7.34 6.90 2.01
C ASP A 16 -7.31 5.59 2.79
N GLY A 17 -6.44 5.52 3.78
CA GLY A 17 -6.17 4.31 4.54
C GLY A 17 -7.35 3.82 5.35
N VAL A 18 -8.08 4.73 5.99
CA VAL A 18 -9.22 4.35 6.84
C VAL A 18 -10.30 3.60 6.03
N PRO A 19 -10.84 4.17 4.92
CA PRO A 19 -11.86 3.43 4.16
C PRO A 19 -11.33 2.16 3.51
N LEU A 20 -10.07 2.15 3.06
CA LEU A 20 -9.48 0.95 2.47
C LEU A 20 -9.33 -0.16 3.49
N LEU A 21 -8.81 0.17 4.67
CA LEU A 21 -8.62 -0.83 5.72
C LEU A 21 -9.95 -1.34 6.26
N GLN A 22 -10.94 -0.48 6.40
CA GLN A 22 -12.29 -0.90 6.82
C GLN A 22 -12.91 -1.88 5.82
N HIS A 23 -12.73 -1.61 4.53
CA HIS A 23 -13.21 -2.51 3.49
C HIS A 23 -12.50 -3.87 3.55
N ALA A 24 -11.18 -3.85 3.67
CA ALA A 24 -10.38 -5.07 3.78
C ALA A 24 -10.74 -5.86 5.05
N ALA A 25 -10.99 -5.16 6.16
CA ALA A 25 -11.36 -5.79 7.42
C ALA A 25 -12.71 -6.52 7.30
N ARG A 26 -13.68 -5.92 6.62
CA ARG A 26 -14.97 -6.59 6.36
C ARG A 26 -14.80 -7.85 5.53
N MET A 27 -13.97 -7.78 4.48
CA MET A 27 -13.64 -8.95 3.66
C MET A 27 -12.97 -10.03 4.51
N ALA A 28 -12.05 -9.65 5.38
CA ALA A 28 -11.35 -10.58 6.25
C ALA A 28 -12.27 -11.26 7.24
N GLU A 29 -13.24 -10.53 7.81
CA GLU A 29 -14.23 -11.10 8.71
C GLU A 29 -15.08 -12.15 8.01
N GLU A 30 -15.45 -11.91 6.76
CA GLU A 30 -16.29 -12.84 6.00
C GLU A 30 -15.51 -14.04 5.47
N ASN A 31 -14.24 -13.85 5.08
CA ASN A 31 -13.46 -14.85 4.36
C ASN A 31 -12.29 -15.46 5.15
N GLY A 32 -11.98 -14.93 6.34
CA GLY A 32 -10.82 -15.37 7.11
C GLY A 32 -9.48 -14.96 6.51
N MET A 33 -9.47 -13.94 5.67
CA MET A 33 -8.30 -13.44 4.96
C MET A 33 -7.36 -12.70 5.91
N ARG A 34 -6.05 -12.89 5.74
CA ARG A 34 -5.04 -12.09 6.43
C ARG A 34 -4.85 -10.75 5.71
N ILE A 35 -4.43 -9.73 6.45
CA ILE A 35 -4.22 -8.38 5.91
C ILE A 35 -2.82 -7.91 6.23
N THR A 36 -2.12 -7.40 5.23
CA THR A 36 -0.92 -6.57 5.37
C THR A 36 -1.24 -5.21 4.78
N ILE A 37 -1.05 -4.14 5.55
CA ILE A 37 -1.15 -2.78 5.03
C ILE A 37 0.25 -2.29 4.70
N ALA A 38 0.39 -1.63 3.55
CA ALA A 38 1.69 -1.21 3.04
C ALA A 38 1.67 0.25 2.60
N HIS A 39 2.73 0.96 2.91
CA HIS A 39 3.00 2.29 2.38
C HIS A 39 4.22 2.21 1.47
N ILE A 40 4.03 2.59 0.21
CA ILE A 40 5.08 2.55 -0.81
C ILE A 40 5.44 3.99 -1.16
N SER A 41 6.67 4.39 -0.84
CA SER A 41 7.21 5.70 -1.19
C SER A 41 8.20 5.55 -2.34
N THR A 42 8.13 6.47 -3.30
CA THR A 42 9.11 6.51 -4.38
C THR A 42 10.26 7.44 -3.97
N ASP A 43 11.48 6.94 -4.01
CA ASP A 43 12.65 7.73 -3.70
C ASP A 43 13.10 8.52 -4.93
N TYR A 44 12.51 9.70 -5.11
CA TYR A 44 12.87 10.59 -6.23
C TYR A 44 14.29 11.13 -6.13
N ARG A 45 14.91 11.06 -4.95
CA ARG A 45 16.24 11.64 -4.71
C ARG A 45 17.35 10.75 -5.21
N ALA A 46 17.07 9.48 -5.47
CA ALA A 46 18.03 8.62 -6.15
C ALA A 46 18.37 9.14 -7.54
N LEU A 47 17.50 9.99 -8.11
CA LEU A 47 17.67 10.61 -9.42
C LEU A 47 18.33 11.98 -9.35
N ASN A 48 18.51 12.56 -8.16
CA ASN A 48 19.09 13.88 -7.96
C ASN A 48 20.40 13.75 -7.16
N TYR A 49 21.36 14.62 -7.47
CA TYR A 49 22.65 14.66 -6.78
C TYR A 49 22.52 15.30 -5.40
N VAL A 50 21.92 14.60 -4.46
CA VAL A 50 21.84 15.03 -3.06
C VAL A 50 22.93 14.30 -2.31
N SER A 51 23.55 14.96 -1.30
CA SER A 51 24.57 14.30 -0.47
C SER A 51 23.96 13.07 0.21
N ASP A 52 24.73 11.99 0.31
CA ASP A 52 24.27 10.73 0.86
C ASP A 52 23.69 10.87 2.27
N SER A 53 24.30 11.72 3.11
CA SER A 53 23.82 11.94 4.47
C SER A 53 22.43 12.58 4.52
N LEU A 54 22.14 13.57 3.67
CA LEU A 54 20.84 14.20 3.61
C LEU A 54 19.77 13.25 3.05
N ARG A 55 20.14 12.44 2.08
CA ARG A 55 19.28 11.42 1.51
C ARG A 55 18.90 10.38 2.56
N ASP A 56 19.88 9.87 3.31
CA ASP A 56 19.66 8.86 4.33
C ASP A 56 18.75 9.40 5.45
N ASP A 57 18.95 10.65 5.88
CA ASP A 57 18.13 11.28 6.91
C ASP A 57 16.68 11.40 6.46
N ARG A 58 16.43 11.81 5.23
CA ARG A 58 15.07 11.97 4.70
C ARG A 58 14.38 10.63 4.48
N VAL A 59 15.10 9.63 3.97
CA VAL A 59 14.55 8.28 3.83
C VAL A 59 14.19 7.72 5.19
N SER A 60 15.03 7.91 6.19
CA SER A 60 14.74 7.49 7.56
C SER A 60 13.51 8.18 8.12
N GLN A 61 13.33 9.48 7.88
CA GLN A 61 12.14 10.22 8.32
C GLN A 61 10.87 9.72 7.62
N GLU A 62 10.93 9.48 6.32
CA GLU A 62 9.80 8.94 5.57
C GLU A 62 9.38 7.57 6.09
N VAL A 63 10.35 6.70 6.37
CA VAL A 63 10.08 5.38 6.93
C VAL A 63 9.45 5.50 8.31
N ILE A 64 9.94 6.38 9.17
CA ILE A 64 9.40 6.59 10.52
C ILE A 64 7.95 7.09 10.42
N GLN A 65 7.69 8.07 9.55
CA GLN A 65 6.35 8.63 9.37
C GLN A 65 5.40 7.58 8.80
N ALA A 66 5.85 6.80 7.83
CA ALA A 66 5.05 5.72 7.23
C ALA A 66 4.71 4.64 8.27
N LYS A 67 5.67 4.24 9.07
CA LYS A 67 5.43 3.25 10.13
C LYS A 67 4.44 3.77 11.17
N ALA A 68 4.55 5.05 11.56
CA ALA A 68 3.62 5.66 12.50
C ALA A 68 2.20 5.66 11.93
N LEU A 69 2.04 6.04 10.66
CA LEU A 69 0.76 6.01 9.96
C LEU A 69 0.16 4.61 9.94
N LEU A 70 0.96 3.62 9.55
CA LEU A 70 0.49 2.24 9.44
C LEU A 70 0.11 1.66 10.81
N ASN A 71 0.89 1.94 11.84
CA ASN A 71 0.58 1.50 13.20
C ASN A 71 -0.71 2.13 13.72
N GLU A 72 -0.91 3.41 13.45
CA GLU A 72 -2.14 4.10 13.81
C GLU A 72 -3.35 3.49 13.11
N LEU A 73 -3.24 3.20 11.82
CA LEU A 73 -4.31 2.56 11.06
C LEU A 73 -4.59 1.13 11.57
N ALA A 74 -3.55 0.38 11.87
CA ALA A 74 -3.71 -1.00 12.39
C ALA A 74 -4.50 -1.02 13.70
N CYS A 75 -4.39 0.02 14.51
CA CYS A 75 -5.14 0.15 15.76
C CYS A 75 -6.63 0.47 15.56
N THR A 76 -7.05 0.84 14.35
CA THR A 76 -8.46 1.18 14.08
C THR A 76 -9.35 -0.04 13.86
N VAL A 77 -8.77 -1.22 13.71
CA VAL A 77 -9.52 -2.47 13.49
C VAL A 77 -9.18 -3.48 14.59
N SER A 78 -10.10 -4.40 14.83
CA SER A 78 -9.96 -5.38 15.91
C SER A 78 -9.15 -6.61 15.53
N LEU A 79 -9.00 -6.88 14.22
CA LEU A 79 -8.25 -8.06 13.78
C LEU A 79 -6.77 -7.74 13.62
N PRO A 80 -5.89 -8.76 13.67
CA PRO A 80 -4.46 -8.55 13.47
C PRO A 80 -4.15 -8.07 12.06
N VAL A 81 -3.30 -7.05 11.95
CA VAL A 81 -2.88 -6.48 10.68
C VAL A 81 -1.37 -6.33 10.70
N ASP A 82 -0.70 -6.87 9.69
CA ASP A 82 0.74 -6.68 9.50
C ASP A 82 0.99 -5.36 8.76
N THR A 83 2.13 -4.75 9.02
CA THR A 83 2.50 -3.48 8.40
C THR A 83 3.78 -3.63 7.60
N LEU A 84 3.88 -2.89 6.48
CA LEU A 84 5.04 -2.87 5.60
C LEU A 84 5.27 -1.45 5.10
N SER A 85 6.48 -0.94 5.33
CA SER A 85 6.90 0.35 4.78
C SER A 85 8.03 0.09 3.79
N LEU A 86 7.87 0.57 2.56
CA LEU A 86 8.82 0.35 1.49
C LEU A 86 9.16 1.67 0.80
N VAL A 87 10.45 1.96 0.67
CA VAL A 87 10.95 3.09 -0.13
C VAL A 87 11.68 2.50 -1.32
N THR A 88 11.29 2.89 -2.53
CA THR A 88 11.78 2.24 -3.74
C THR A 88 11.87 3.19 -4.93
N THR A 89 12.79 2.92 -5.84
CA THR A 89 12.84 3.55 -7.17
C THR A 89 12.18 2.68 -8.24
N ARG A 90 11.81 1.43 -7.89
CA ARG A 90 11.23 0.46 -8.82
C ARG A 90 9.95 -0.12 -8.22
N ARG A 91 8.91 0.71 -8.16
CA ARG A 91 7.67 0.44 -7.43
C ARG A 91 7.06 -0.92 -7.77
N PHE A 92 6.83 -1.18 -9.05
CA PHE A 92 6.10 -2.38 -9.45
C PHE A 92 6.90 -3.65 -9.23
N GLU A 93 8.20 -3.61 -9.52
CA GLU A 93 9.09 -4.76 -9.31
C GLU A 93 9.20 -5.11 -7.84
N ASP A 94 9.35 -4.09 -6.98
CA ASP A 94 9.51 -4.32 -5.55
C ASP A 94 8.19 -4.75 -4.89
N VAL A 95 7.05 -4.22 -5.35
CA VAL A 95 5.74 -4.67 -4.88
C VAL A 95 5.51 -6.13 -5.31
N GLU A 96 5.85 -6.50 -6.54
CA GLU A 96 5.75 -7.88 -7.00
C GLU A 96 6.61 -8.82 -6.15
N THR A 97 7.82 -8.39 -5.79
CA THR A 97 8.69 -9.15 -4.89
C THR A 97 8.04 -9.34 -3.52
N CYS A 98 7.48 -8.28 -2.95
CA CYS A 98 6.77 -8.36 -1.66
C CYS A 98 5.58 -9.31 -1.73
N VAL A 99 4.80 -9.23 -2.80
CA VAL A 99 3.63 -10.09 -3.02
C VAL A 99 4.06 -11.56 -3.03
N ARG A 100 5.13 -11.88 -3.74
CA ARG A 100 5.62 -13.26 -3.81
C ARG A 100 6.17 -13.74 -2.47
N GLN A 101 6.96 -12.93 -1.79
CA GLN A 101 7.58 -13.30 -0.51
C GLN A 101 6.54 -13.48 0.59
N ARG A 102 5.49 -12.70 0.59
CA ARG A 102 4.43 -12.74 1.61
C ARG A 102 3.26 -13.63 1.21
N GLN A 103 3.29 -14.17 -0.01
CA GLN A 103 2.21 -15.00 -0.55
C GLN A 103 0.87 -14.26 -0.55
N ASN A 104 0.90 -12.98 -0.94
CA ASN A 104 -0.32 -12.22 -1.15
C ASN A 104 -1.01 -12.69 -2.43
N ASP A 105 -2.31 -12.85 -2.39
CA ASP A 105 -3.12 -13.25 -3.54
C ASP A 105 -4.13 -12.19 -3.97
N LEU A 106 -4.14 -11.04 -3.29
CA LEU A 106 -4.99 -9.91 -3.61
C LEU A 106 -4.28 -8.61 -3.25
N ILE A 107 -4.36 -7.62 -4.13
CA ILE A 107 -3.98 -6.25 -3.81
C ILE A 107 -5.25 -5.41 -3.73
N ILE A 108 -5.39 -4.60 -2.69
CA ILE A 108 -6.48 -3.63 -2.55
C ILE A 108 -5.88 -2.24 -2.60
N ALA A 109 -6.35 -1.43 -3.54
CA ALA A 109 -5.86 -0.07 -3.74
C ALA A 109 -7.03 0.89 -3.92
N GLY A 110 -6.82 2.15 -3.59
CA GLY A 110 -7.81 3.19 -3.72
C GLY A 110 -7.63 4.02 -4.99
N HIS A 111 -8.72 4.58 -5.48
CA HIS A 111 -8.70 5.47 -6.63
C HIS A 111 -9.64 6.64 -6.40
N HIS A 112 -9.13 7.85 -6.60
CA HIS A 112 -9.92 9.09 -6.56
C HIS A 112 -10.21 9.55 -7.99
N ASN A 113 -11.47 9.73 -8.32
CA ASN A 113 -11.86 10.40 -9.54
C ASN A 113 -11.69 11.90 -9.37
N ARG A 114 -10.81 12.52 -10.16
CA ARG A 114 -10.61 13.96 -10.13
C ARG A 114 -11.34 14.62 -11.30
N LEU A 115 -11.88 15.80 -11.04
CA LEU A 115 -12.74 16.56 -11.96
C LEU A 115 -12.13 16.87 -13.33
N LEU A 116 -10.82 16.85 -13.46
CA LEU A 116 -10.14 17.23 -14.71
C LEU A 116 -9.65 16.04 -15.52
N GLY A 117 -10.06 14.84 -15.20
CA GLY A 117 -9.69 13.65 -15.96
C GLY A 117 -8.20 13.32 -15.94
N VAL A 118 -7.40 14.04 -15.18
CA VAL A 118 -6.00 13.73 -15.01
C VAL A 118 -5.88 12.71 -13.90
N LEU A 119 -5.78 11.47 -14.30
CA LEU A 119 -5.66 10.36 -13.36
C LEU A 119 -4.20 10.15 -13.04
N SER A 120 -3.80 10.60 -11.87
CA SER A 120 -2.45 10.39 -11.35
C SER A 120 -2.35 9.18 -10.42
N SER A 121 -3.41 8.38 -10.35
CA SER A 121 -3.44 7.22 -9.46
C SER A 121 -2.61 6.08 -10.03
N HIS A 122 -1.61 5.62 -9.26
CA HIS A 122 -0.83 4.44 -9.61
C HIS A 122 -1.61 3.14 -9.46
N SER A 123 -2.80 3.20 -8.84
CA SER A 123 -3.61 2.01 -8.58
C SER A 123 -3.98 1.26 -9.85
N LEU A 124 -4.29 1.98 -10.93
CA LEU A 124 -4.64 1.35 -12.19
C LEU A 124 -3.44 0.72 -12.89
N GLU A 125 -2.24 1.22 -12.63
CA GLU A 125 -1.02 0.68 -13.21
C GLU A 125 -0.66 -0.68 -12.61
N TYR A 126 -1.04 -0.94 -11.37
CA TYR A 126 -0.80 -2.24 -10.74
C TYR A 126 -1.48 -3.39 -11.50
N ILE A 127 -2.61 -3.14 -12.13
CA ILE A 127 -3.31 -4.15 -12.93
C ILE A 127 -2.43 -4.67 -14.05
N ASN A 128 -1.64 -3.79 -14.69
CA ASN A 128 -0.81 -4.15 -15.83
C ASN A 128 0.55 -4.73 -15.44
N HIS A 129 1.01 -4.47 -14.23
CA HIS A 129 2.38 -4.81 -13.83
C HIS A 129 2.49 -5.97 -12.84
N LEU A 130 1.37 -6.40 -12.27
CA LEU A 130 1.38 -7.45 -11.25
C LEU A 130 0.64 -8.68 -11.73
N THR A 131 0.96 -9.81 -11.09
CA THR A 131 0.43 -11.12 -11.47
C THR A 131 -0.72 -11.59 -10.58
N VAL A 132 -1.07 -10.81 -9.55
CA VAL A 132 -2.17 -11.12 -8.64
C VAL A 132 -3.39 -10.25 -8.92
N ASP A 133 -4.53 -10.66 -8.40
CA ASP A 133 -5.77 -9.89 -8.54
C ASP A 133 -5.66 -8.55 -7.83
N VAL A 134 -6.21 -7.52 -8.45
CA VAL A 134 -6.21 -6.16 -7.91
C VAL A 134 -7.66 -5.68 -7.77
N LEU A 135 -8.03 -5.31 -6.55
CA LEU A 135 -9.32 -4.69 -6.28
C LEU A 135 -9.11 -3.19 -6.14
N ILE A 136 -9.80 -2.42 -6.96
CA ILE A 136 -9.74 -0.96 -6.93
C ILE A 136 -11.00 -0.44 -6.25
N LYS A 137 -10.83 0.21 -5.10
CA LYS A 137 -11.95 0.86 -4.41
C LYS A 137 -11.99 2.33 -4.76
N HIS A 138 -13.14 2.78 -5.24
CA HIS A 138 -13.35 4.21 -5.50
C HIS A 138 -13.50 4.94 -4.18
N LEU A 139 -12.71 6.00 -4.02
CA LEU A 139 -12.69 6.84 -2.83
C LEU A 139 -13.36 8.19 -3.14
N PRO A 140 -14.01 8.82 -2.14
CA PRO A 140 -14.65 10.11 -2.34
C PRO A 140 -13.68 11.25 -2.63
#